data_822f0b05ee60f503be203ad3ad726ff6
#
_entry.id   822f0b05ee60f503be203ad3ad726ff6
#
_cell.length_a   1.000
_cell.length_b   1.000
_cell.length_c   1.000
_cell.angle_alpha   90.00
_cell.angle_beta   90.00
_cell.angle_gamma   90.00
#
_symmetry.space_group_name_H-M   'P 1'
#
loop_
_entity.id
_entity.type
_entity.pdbx_description
1 polymer ?
#
loop_
_entity_poly.entity_id
_entity_poly.type
_entity_poly.pdbx_seq_one_letter_code
_entity_poly.pdbx_strand_id
1 'polypeptide(L)'
;GMSALALCLVQLEQYLNPERTKTSFNKKASFLARLGSGSACRSVQGNLIVWGLHSNIIGSSDLVGIKYPYEIHSSFNNFCDTILLVDKGEKEVSSTVGHD
;
A
#
# COMPACT_ATOMS: atom_id res chain seq x y z
N GLY A 1 7.68 7.61 5.31
CA GLY A 1 7.57 6.38 5.95
C GLY A 1 8.06 5.17 5.19
N MET A 2 7.51 4.02 5.56
CA MET A 2 7.97 2.72 5.05
C MET A 2 7.80 2.56 3.55
N SER A 3 6.73 3.08 2.97
CA SER A 3 6.51 3.00 1.52
C SER A 3 7.58 3.79 0.74
N ALA A 4 7.97 4.96 1.23
CA ALA A 4 9.02 5.74 0.61
C ALA A 4 10.37 5.01 0.65
N LEU A 5 10.69 4.40 1.79
CA LEU A 5 11.90 3.59 1.92
C LEU A 5 11.90 2.40 0.95
N ALA A 6 10.77 1.70 0.85
CA ALA A 6 10.64 0.56 -0.05
C ALA A 6 10.82 0.98 -1.52
N LEU A 7 10.24 2.11 -1.92
CA LEU A 7 10.41 2.65 -3.27
C LEU A 7 11.87 2.99 -3.58
N CYS A 8 12.56 3.60 -2.61
CA CYS A 8 13.98 3.91 -2.76
C CYS A 8 14.83 2.64 -2.89
N LEU A 9 14.56 1.62 -2.09
CA LEU A 9 15.31 0.37 -2.14
C LEU A 9 15.11 -0.37 -3.46
N VAL A 10 13.89 -0.41 -3.97
CA VAL A 10 13.61 -1.04 -5.27
C VAL A 10 14.27 -0.28 -6.40
N GLN A 11 14.25 1.05 -6.35
CA GLN A 11 14.92 1.88 -7.34
C GLN A 11 16.43 1.65 -7.32
N LEU A 12 17.02 1.56 -6.13
CA LEU A 12 18.44 1.26 -5.98
C LEU A 12 18.79 -0.12 -6.56
N GLU A 13 18.01 -1.13 -6.26
CA GLU A 13 18.19 -2.46 -6.82
C GLU A 13 18.12 -2.45 -8.33
N GLN A 14 17.16 -1.73 -8.91
CA GLN A 14 17.01 -1.59 -10.35
C GLN A 14 18.26 -0.94 -10.98
N TYR A 15 18.81 0.06 -10.31
CA TYR A 15 20.03 0.72 -10.76
C TYR A 15 21.25 -0.22 -10.73
N LEU A 16 21.38 -1.01 -9.65
CA LEU A 16 22.51 -1.92 -9.48
C LEU A 16 22.39 -3.20 -10.32
N ASN A 17 21.19 -3.66 -10.57
CA ASN A 17 20.93 -4.92 -11.27
C ASN A 17 19.80 -4.75 -12.31
N PRO A 18 20.04 -4.00 -13.40
CA PRO A 18 18.97 -3.75 -14.37
C PRO A 18 18.42 -5.00 -15.04
N GLU A 19 19.18 -6.10 -15.07
CA GLU A 19 18.76 -7.36 -15.67
C GLU A 19 17.70 -8.10 -14.82
N ARG A 20 17.58 -7.78 -13.54
CA ARG A 20 16.62 -8.41 -12.63
C ARG A 20 15.26 -7.71 -12.59
N THR A 21 15.08 -6.67 -13.39
CA THR A 21 13.89 -5.80 -13.31
C THR A 21 12.72 -6.29 -14.14
N LYS A 22 12.54 -7.58 -14.27
CA LYS A 22 11.39 -8.18 -14.97
C LYS A 22 10.12 -8.18 -14.14
N THR A 23 10.23 -8.00 -12.83
CA THR A 23 9.09 -7.91 -11.92
C THR A 23 8.61 -6.46 -11.84
N SER A 24 7.29 -6.26 -11.70
CA SER A 24 6.72 -4.93 -11.55
C SER A 24 7.38 -4.18 -10.39
N PHE A 25 7.88 -3.00 -10.67
CA PHE A 25 8.50 -2.09 -9.67
C PHE A 25 7.54 -1.85 -8.50
N ASN A 26 6.28 -1.50 -8.81
CA ASN A 26 5.30 -1.17 -7.79
C ASN A 26 4.92 -2.37 -6.93
N LYS A 27 4.79 -3.54 -7.51
CA LYS A 27 4.47 -4.75 -6.73
C LYS A 27 5.58 -5.09 -5.76
N LYS A 28 6.83 -4.99 -6.20
CA LYS A 28 7.99 -5.27 -5.36
C LYS A 28 8.10 -4.26 -4.22
N ALA A 29 7.92 -2.98 -4.51
CA ALA A 29 7.95 -1.93 -3.50
C ALA A 29 6.80 -2.11 -2.49
N SER A 30 5.62 -2.45 -2.96
CA SER A 30 4.46 -2.71 -2.11
C SER A 30 4.70 -3.90 -1.17
N PHE A 31 5.26 -4.98 -1.68
CA PHE A 31 5.60 -6.15 -0.88
C PHE A 31 6.63 -5.80 0.21
N LEU A 32 7.69 -5.09 -0.15
CA LEU A 32 8.71 -4.67 0.82
C LEU A 32 8.14 -3.73 1.87
N ALA A 33 7.31 -2.79 1.47
CA ALA A 33 6.66 -1.87 2.40
C ALA A 33 5.81 -2.62 3.42
N ARG A 34 5.09 -3.64 2.96
CA ARG A 34 4.25 -4.48 3.82
C ARG A 34 5.05 -5.22 4.88
N LEU A 35 6.26 -5.66 4.56
CA LEU A 35 7.14 -6.33 5.52
C LEU A 35 7.52 -5.41 6.68
N GLY A 36 7.69 -4.12 6.42
CA GLY A 36 8.03 -3.14 7.45
C GLY A 36 6.81 -2.63 8.22
N SER A 37 5.70 -2.45 7.53
CA SER A 37 4.44 -1.99 8.12
C SER A 37 3.31 -2.48 7.23
N GLY A 38 2.40 -3.28 7.78
CA GLY A 38 1.36 -3.94 7.00
C GLY A 38 0.61 -3.02 6.06
N SER A 39 0.08 -1.93 6.57
CA SER A 39 -0.74 -1.01 5.76
C SER A 39 0.09 -0.15 4.79
N ALA A 40 1.41 -0.11 4.93
CA ALA A 40 2.26 0.70 4.06
C ALA A 40 2.23 0.23 2.60
N CYS A 41 1.89 -1.03 2.35
CA CYS A 41 1.75 -1.56 0.99
C CYS A 41 0.72 -0.79 0.15
N ARG A 42 -0.23 -0.11 0.79
CA ARG A 42 -1.27 0.68 0.11
C ARG A 42 -0.78 2.05 -0.35
N SER A 43 0.38 2.50 0.13
CA SER A 43 0.87 3.87 -0.11
C SER A 43 1.87 3.94 -1.26
N VAL A 44 2.03 2.89 -2.03
CA VAL A 44 3.01 2.81 -3.12
C VAL A 44 2.45 3.33 -4.43
N GLN A 45 1.18 3.10 -4.71
CA GLN A 45 0.62 3.32 -6.05
C GLN A 45 -0.82 3.81 -5.98
N GLY A 46 -1.09 4.90 -6.69
CA GLY A 46 -2.44 5.36 -7.01
C GLY A 46 -3.30 5.86 -5.86
N ASN A 47 -4.52 6.18 -6.19
CA ASN A 47 -5.49 6.80 -5.29
C ASN A 47 -6.40 5.77 -4.60
N LEU A 48 -6.78 4.72 -5.31
CA LEU A 48 -7.61 3.66 -4.77
C LEU A 48 -6.88 2.34 -4.91
N ILE A 49 -6.56 1.73 -3.78
CA ILE A 49 -5.73 0.53 -3.71
C ILE A 49 -6.53 -0.60 -3.05
N VAL A 50 -6.42 -1.79 -3.61
CA VAL A 50 -6.95 -3.02 -3.02
C VAL A 50 -5.80 -3.77 -2.37
N TRP A 51 -5.96 -4.07 -1.09
CA TRP A 51 -5.05 -4.95 -0.35
C TRP A 51 -5.88 -6.03 0.33
N GLY A 52 -5.61 -7.26 -0.01
CA GLY A 52 -6.35 -8.42 0.46
C GLY A 52 -6.85 -9.26 -0.71
N LEU A 53 -6.82 -10.56 -0.53
CA LEU A 53 -7.29 -11.51 -1.55
C LEU A 53 -8.82 -11.45 -1.66
N HIS A 54 -9.31 -11.23 -2.87
CA HIS A 54 -10.74 -11.20 -3.15
C HIS A 54 -11.03 -11.90 -4.48
N SER A 55 -12.04 -12.77 -4.49
CA SER A 55 -12.36 -13.60 -5.66
C SER A 55 -12.78 -12.80 -6.90
N ASN A 56 -13.41 -11.65 -6.70
CA ASN A 56 -13.91 -10.81 -7.79
C ASN A 56 -12.88 -9.80 -8.31
N ILE A 57 -11.71 -9.75 -7.70
CA ILE A 57 -10.66 -8.80 -8.07
C ILE A 57 -9.44 -9.57 -8.53
N ILE A 58 -9.21 -9.56 -9.84
CA ILE A 58 -8.09 -10.27 -10.45
C ILE A 58 -6.77 -9.61 -10.02
N GLY A 59 -5.84 -10.43 -9.54
CA GLY A 59 -4.53 -9.95 -9.10
C GLY A 59 -4.50 -9.48 -7.64
N SER A 60 -5.64 -9.51 -6.94
CA SER A 60 -5.68 -9.19 -5.51
C SER A 60 -4.86 -10.18 -4.69
N SER A 61 -4.23 -9.69 -3.64
CA SER A 61 -3.33 -10.48 -2.81
C SER A 61 -3.21 -9.88 -1.42
N ASP A 62 -2.97 -10.73 -0.44
CA ASP A 62 -2.64 -10.29 0.91
C ASP A 62 -1.21 -9.78 1.03
N LEU A 63 -0.39 -10.02 0.01
CA LEU A 63 1.05 -9.70 0.03
C LEU A 63 1.36 -8.32 -0.55
N VAL A 64 0.51 -7.80 -1.44
CA VAL A 64 0.74 -6.52 -2.11
C VAL A 64 -0.56 -5.75 -2.24
N GLY A 65 -0.44 -4.42 -2.23
CA GLY A 65 -1.54 -3.55 -2.63
C GLY A 65 -1.48 -3.32 -4.13
N ILE A 66 -2.62 -3.44 -4.80
CA ILE A 66 -2.73 -3.19 -6.24
C ILE A 66 -3.70 -2.05 -6.49
N LYS A 67 -3.49 -1.37 -7.60
CA LYS A 67 -4.42 -0.34 -8.05
C LYS A 67 -5.77 -1.00 -8.36
N TYR A 68 -6.87 -0.38 -7.92
CA TYR A 68 -8.22 -0.88 -8.20
C TYR A 68 -8.42 -0.97 -9.71
N PRO A 69 -8.70 -2.17 -10.26
CA PRO A 69 -8.64 -2.40 -11.70
C PRO A 69 -9.91 -2.03 -12.45
N TYR A 70 -10.97 -1.65 -11.74
CA TYR A 70 -12.25 -1.36 -12.34
C TYR A 70 -12.54 0.14 -12.38
N GLU A 71 -13.55 0.52 -13.17
CA GLU A 71 -14.00 1.91 -13.26
C GLU A 71 -14.58 2.38 -11.93
N ILE A 72 -14.22 3.60 -11.52
CA ILE A 72 -14.64 4.20 -10.26
C ILE A 72 -15.68 5.27 -10.57
N HIS A 73 -16.82 5.21 -9.89
CA HIS A 73 -17.85 6.25 -10.02
C HIS A 73 -17.28 7.60 -9.58
N SER A 74 -17.66 8.66 -10.29
CA SER A 74 -17.14 10.02 -10.06
C SER A 74 -17.36 10.52 -8.63
N SER A 75 -18.37 10.04 -7.93
CA SER A 75 -18.65 10.38 -6.54
C SER A 75 -17.50 10.03 -5.59
N PHE A 76 -16.64 9.07 -5.95
CA PHE A 76 -15.52 8.64 -5.13
C PHE A 76 -14.23 9.41 -5.41
N ASN A 77 -14.22 10.32 -6.40
CA ASN A 77 -13.03 11.10 -6.72
C ASN A 77 -12.73 12.16 -5.66
N ASN A 78 -13.73 12.60 -4.93
CA ASN A 78 -13.62 13.61 -3.88
C ASN A 78 -13.88 13.03 -2.50
N PHE A 79 -13.30 11.87 -2.23
CA PHE A 79 -13.46 11.20 -0.94
C PHE A 79 -12.77 12.01 0.15
N CYS A 80 -13.52 12.33 1.20
CA CYS A 80 -13.03 13.11 2.34
C CYS A 80 -13.07 12.27 3.60
N ASP A 81 -12.05 12.44 4.43
CA ASP A 81 -11.96 11.78 5.73
C ASP A 81 -11.96 12.83 6.82
N THR A 82 -12.84 12.67 7.80
CA THR A 82 -12.96 13.58 8.95
C THR A 82 -12.61 12.82 10.22
N ILE A 83 -11.62 13.34 10.94
CA ILE A 83 -11.18 12.73 12.19
C ILE A 83 -11.75 13.50 13.38
N LEU A 84 -12.50 12.80 14.23
CA LEU A 84 -12.99 13.34 15.49
C LEU A 84 -11.97 13.00 16.58
N LEU A 85 -11.35 14.04 17.12
CA LEU A 85 -10.31 13.88 18.14
C LEU A 85 -10.95 13.90 19.52
N VAL A 86 -11.18 12.71 20.07
CA VAL A 86 -11.79 12.53 21.40
C VAL A 86 -10.74 12.65 22.50
N ASP A 87 -9.55 12.13 22.26
CA ASP A 87 -8.42 12.20 23.19
C ASP A 87 -7.14 12.51 22.43
N LYS A 88 -6.42 13.55 22.89
CA LYS A 88 -5.13 13.95 22.31
C LYS A 88 -3.95 13.17 22.88
N GLY A 89 -4.19 12.26 23.81
CA GLY A 89 -3.17 11.44 24.43
C GLY A 89 -2.51 10.46 23.46
N GLU A 90 -1.46 9.83 23.95
CA GLU A 90 -0.73 8.83 23.19
C GLU A 90 -1.59 7.58 22.95
N LYS A 91 -1.41 6.98 21.80
CA LYS A 91 -2.17 5.81 21.40
C LYS A 91 -1.76 4.59 22.23
N GLU A 92 -2.73 3.95 22.91
CA GLU A 92 -2.47 2.79 23.74
C GLU A 92 -2.18 1.52 22.95
N VAL A 93 -2.77 1.41 21.74
CA VAL A 93 -2.64 0.21 20.89
C VAL A 93 -2.12 0.64 19.52
N SER A 94 -1.09 -0.06 19.04
CA SER A 94 -0.54 0.21 17.69
C SER A 94 -1.55 -0.12 16.60
N SER A 95 -1.39 0.51 15.45
CA SER A 95 -2.25 0.25 14.28
C SER A 95 -2.23 -1.21 13.86
N THR A 96 -1.09 -1.87 13.95
CA THR A 96 -0.94 -3.28 13.61
C THR A 96 -1.78 -4.17 14.53
N VAL A 97 -1.72 -3.92 15.84
CA VAL A 97 -2.51 -4.68 16.81
C VAL A 97 -3.99 -4.35 16.69
N GLY A 98 -4.33 -3.07 16.45
CA GLY A 98 -5.72 -2.66 16.28
C GLY A 98 -6.41 -3.21 15.04
N HIS A 99 -5.65 -3.64 14.02
CA HIS A 99 -6.18 -4.27 12.81
C HIS A 99 -6.33 -5.79 12.92
N ASP A 100 -5.74 -6.39 13.92
CA ASP A 100 -5.88 -7.81 14.19
C ASP A 100 -7.20 -8.08 14.95
#